data_77b24e4b3e04c81a2ce82815ee854e78
#
_entry.id   77b24e4b3e04c81a2ce82815ee854e78
#
_cell.length_a   1.000
_cell.length_b   1.000
_cell.length_c   1.000
_cell.angle_alpha   90.00
_cell.angle_beta   90.00
_cell.angle_gamma   90.00
#
_symmetry.space_group_name_H-M   'P 1'
#
loop_
_entity.id
_entity.type
_entity.pdbx_description
1 polymer ?
#
loop_
_entity_poly.entity_id
_entity_poly.type
_entity_poly.pdbx_seq_one_letter_code
_entity_poly.pdbx_strand_id
1 'polypeptide(L)'
;MREVRISDHGDWRRIHWSALCAAYGESPFFEYYADDLHPFFERPWHYLLDFNTAITHTLCTLIGFKPDIHKTTQYLSAPLDDRLDLTDYREAIRPKHALPDPDFSPRPYYQVYAQRFGFQPNLSILDLLFNMGNEAVLYL
;
A
#
# COMPACT_ATOMS: atom_id res chain seq x y z
N MET A 1 7.10 18.12 -2.55
CA MET A 1 7.12 16.65 -2.33
C MET A 1 8.25 15.96 -3.12
N ARG A 2 8.60 16.38 -4.35
CA ARG A 2 9.66 15.73 -5.16
C ARG A 2 11.05 15.71 -4.51
N GLU A 3 11.34 16.68 -3.64
CA GLU A 3 12.65 16.86 -2.97
C GLU A 3 12.71 16.29 -1.55
N VAL A 4 11.65 15.61 -1.10
CA VAL A 4 11.65 14.98 0.23
C VAL A 4 12.60 13.79 0.19
N ARG A 5 13.67 13.89 0.98
CA ARG A 5 14.67 12.82 1.08
C ARG A 5 14.31 11.84 2.17
N ILE A 6 14.66 10.59 1.95
CA ILE A 6 14.56 9.53 2.95
C ILE A 6 15.82 9.62 3.82
N SER A 7 15.62 9.63 5.13
CA SER A 7 16.70 9.55 6.11
C SER A 7 17.04 8.09 6.40
N ASP A 8 18.32 7.78 6.49
CA ASP A 8 18.82 6.47 6.94
C ASP A 8 18.97 6.40 8.46
N HIS A 9 18.48 7.43 9.17
CA HIS A 9 18.54 7.46 10.63
C HIS A 9 17.57 6.42 11.21
N GLY A 10 18.04 5.59 12.15
CA GLY A 10 17.18 4.72 12.95
C GLY A 10 16.85 3.34 12.36
N ASP A 11 17.61 2.84 11.39
CA ASP A 11 17.52 1.45 10.87
C ASP A 11 16.07 1.03 10.48
N TRP A 12 15.30 2.01 9.98
CA TRP A 12 13.88 1.83 9.69
C TRP A 12 13.62 0.70 8.69
N ARG A 13 14.52 0.47 7.72
CA ARG A 13 14.36 -0.58 6.72
C ARG A 13 14.29 -1.96 7.36
N ARG A 14 15.26 -2.27 8.21
CA ARG A 14 15.28 -3.54 8.94
C ARG A 14 14.07 -3.69 9.86
N ILE A 15 13.68 -2.61 10.55
CA ILE A 15 12.52 -2.61 11.46
C ILE A 15 11.24 -2.90 10.68
N HIS A 16 11.03 -2.23 9.54
CA HIS A 16 9.82 -2.45 8.72
C HIS A 16 9.81 -3.86 8.13
N TRP A 17 10.93 -4.33 7.58
CA TRP A 17 10.98 -5.68 7.04
C TRP A 17 10.72 -6.74 8.13
N SER A 18 11.34 -6.59 9.28
CA SER A 18 11.11 -7.51 10.42
C SER A 18 9.64 -7.48 10.88
N ALA A 19 8.99 -6.32 10.85
CA ALA A 19 7.58 -6.20 11.17
C ALA A 19 6.69 -6.94 10.14
N LEU A 20 7.01 -6.83 8.84
CA LEU A 20 6.31 -7.58 7.79
C LEU A 20 6.49 -9.10 7.97
N CYS A 21 7.71 -9.55 8.21
CA CYS A 21 7.97 -10.97 8.50
C CYS A 21 7.20 -11.47 9.73
N ALA A 22 7.16 -10.67 10.80
CA ALA A 22 6.44 -11.04 12.02
C ALA A 22 4.91 -11.07 11.83
N ALA A 23 4.38 -10.15 11.02
CA ALA A 23 2.93 -10.07 10.78
C ALA A 23 2.43 -11.08 9.75
N TYR A 24 3.24 -11.40 8.74
CA TYR A 24 2.79 -12.14 7.57
C TYR A 24 3.60 -13.40 7.25
N GLY A 25 4.64 -13.73 8.03
CA GLY A 25 5.48 -14.90 7.76
C GLY A 25 4.73 -16.23 7.73
N GLU A 26 3.55 -16.31 8.39
CA GLU A 26 2.67 -17.49 8.36
C GLU A 26 1.58 -17.41 7.28
N SER A 27 1.51 -16.29 6.52
CA SER A 27 0.52 -16.14 5.45
C SER A 27 0.88 -17.00 4.24
N PRO A 28 -0.09 -17.62 3.55
CA PRO A 28 0.14 -18.64 2.53
C PRO A 28 1.04 -18.19 1.38
N PHE A 29 1.03 -16.91 1.04
CA PHE A 29 1.77 -16.36 -0.11
C PHE A 29 2.90 -15.42 0.28
N PHE A 30 3.23 -15.27 1.57
CA PHE A 30 4.28 -14.37 2.02
C PHE A 30 5.63 -14.69 1.37
N GLU A 31 6.06 -15.96 1.45
CA GLU A 31 7.34 -16.39 0.88
C GLU A 31 7.40 -16.18 -0.63
N TYR A 32 6.28 -16.36 -1.33
CA TYR A 32 6.20 -16.18 -2.77
C TYR A 32 6.48 -14.74 -3.23
N TYR A 33 6.02 -13.74 -2.44
CA TYR A 33 6.18 -12.31 -2.77
C TYR A 33 7.32 -11.63 -2.01
N ALA A 34 7.95 -12.31 -1.06
CA ALA A 34 9.02 -11.73 -0.23
C ALA A 34 10.20 -11.24 -1.06
N ASP A 35 10.61 -12.00 -2.08
CA ASP A 35 11.75 -11.65 -2.95
C ASP A 35 11.49 -10.41 -3.81
N ASP A 36 10.24 -10.12 -4.16
CA ASP A 36 9.87 -8.92 -4.91
C ASP A 36 9.84 -7.66 -4.03
N LEU A 37 9.54 -7.81 -2.73
CA LEU A 37 9.35 -6.70 -1.81
C LEU A 37 10.58 -6.41 -0.94
N HIS A 38 11.35 -7.42 -0.56
CA HIS A 38 12.54 -7.26 0.30
C HIS A 38 13.56 -6.25 -0.24
N PRO A 39 13.84 -6.18 -1.57
CA PRO A 39 14.78 -5.19 -2.12
C PRO A 39 14.45 -3.73 -1.80
N PHE A 40 13.17 -3.40 -1.55
CA PHE A 40 12.77 -2.05 -1.13
C PHE A 40 13.30 -1.68 0.25
N PHE A 41 13.58 -2.68 1.09
CA PHE A 41 14.09 -2.52 2.45
C PHE A 41 15.59 -2.79 2.57
N GLU A 42 16.25 -3.30 1.53
CA GLU A 42 17.71 -3.48 1.50
C GLU A 42 18.41 -2.27 0.87
N ARG A 43 17.86 -1.77 -0.24
CA ARG A 43 18.52 -0.73 -1.03
C ARG A 43 18.32 0.66 -0.41
N PRO A 44 19.34 1.53 -0.49
CA PRO A 44 19.14 2.93 -0.12
C PRO A 44 18.24 3.63 -1.14
N TRP A 45 17.32 4.44 -0.65
CA TRP A 45 16.45 5.28 -1.45
C TRP A 45 16.71 6.74 -1.09
N HIS A 46 16.93 7.58 -2.10
CA HIS A 46 17.22 9.00 -1.88
C HIS A 46 15.95 9.82 -1.70
N TYR A 47 14.96 9.58 -2.54
CA TYR A 47 13.72 10.37 -2.56
C TYR A 47 12.50 9.53 -2.20
N LEU A 48 11.66 10.08 -1.33
CA LEU A 48 10.43 9.42 -0.89
C LEU A 48 9.46 9.19 -2.05
N LEU A 49 9.38 10.13 -3.00
CA LEU A 49 8.51 9.98 -4.17
C LEU A 49 8.93 8.80 -5.04
N ASP A 50 10.23 8.58 -5.22
CA ASP A 50 10.74 7.49 -6.05
C ASP A 50 10.47 6.14 -5.38
N PHE A 51 10.73 6.04 -4.06
CA PHE A 51 10.39 4.87 -3.26
C PHE A 51 8.91 4.54 -3.36
N ASN A 52 8.03 5.50 -3.07
CA ASN A 52 6.59 5.29 -3.09
C ASN A 52 6.09 4.91 -4.50
N THR A 53 6.60 5.57 -5.54
CA THR A 53 6.21 5.24 -6.92
C THR A 53 6.63 3.81 -7.28
N ALA A 54 7.87 3.44 -6.97
CA ALA A 54 8.39 2.11 -7.30
C ALA A 54 7.64 1.00 -6.56
N ILE A 55 7.44 1.12 -5.24
CA ILE A 55 6.73 0.10 -4.47
C ILE A 55 5.25 -0.01 -4.90
N THR A 56 4.60 1.11 -5.23
CA THR A 56 3.23 1.10 -5.75
C THR A 56 3.14 0.36 -7.08
N HIS A 57 4.05 0.62 -8.02
CA HIS A 57 4.08 -0.10 -9.29
C HIS A 57 4.33 -1.60 -9.09
N THR A 58 5.25 -1.96 -8.21
CA THR A 58 5.52 -3.37 -7.90
C THR A 58 4.27 -4.05 -7.34
N LEU A 59 3.64 -3.47 -6.33
CA LEU A 59 2.42 -4.02 -5.74
C LEU A 59 1.28 -4.16 -6.76
N CYS A 60 1.05 -3.15 -7.59
CA CYS A 60 0.05 -3.23 -8.65
C CYS A 60 0.36 -4.35 -9.65
N THR A 61 1.63 -4.53 -10.00
CA THR A 61 2.06 -5.63 -10.89
C THR A 61 1.82 -7.00 -10.27
N LEU A 62 2.16 -7.16 -8.98
CA LEU A 62 1.98 -8.43 -8.25
C LEU A 62 0.50 -8.82 -8.11
N ILE A 63 -0.39 -7.83 -8.00
CA ILE A 63 -1.85 -8.04 -7.93
C ILE A 63 -2.43 -8.30 -9.34
N GLY A 64 -1.68 -7.99 -10.41
CA GLY A 64 -2.18 -8.07 -11.78
C GLY A 64 -2.94 -6.83 -12.24
N PHE A 65 -2.84 -5.71 -11.51
CA PHE A 65 -3.45 -4.44 -11.84
C PHE A 65 -2.43 -3.49 -12.49
N LYS A 66 -2.84 -2.79 -13.55
CA LYS A 66 -1.99 -1.84 -14.27
C LYS A 66 -2.60 -0.43 -14.21
N PRO A 67 -2.32 0.33 -13.16
CA PRO A 67 -2.83 1.69 -13.05
C PRO A 67 -2.11 2.63 -14.02
N ASP A 68 -2.83 3.60 -14.54
CA ASP A 68 -2.28 4.71 -15.31
C ASP A 68 -1.91 5.84 -14.33
N ILE A 69 -0.65 5.90 -13.90
CA ILE A 69 -0.17 6.83 -12.88
C ILE A 69 0.57 7.98 -13.54
N HIS A 70 0.00 9.19 -13.45
CA HIS A 70 0.60 10.42 -13.93
C HIS A 70 1.06 11.34 -12.81
N LYS A 71 2.23 11.96 -12.99
CA LYS A 71 2.73 12.99 -12.06
C LYS A 71 2.26 14.35 -12.53
N THR A 72 1.58 15.11 -11.67
CA THR A 72 1.21 16.48 -11.94
C THR A 72 2.45 17.38 -12.05
N THR A 73 2.42 18.37 -12.93
CA THR A 73 3.48 19.37 -13.08
C THR A 73 3.34 20.52 -12.09
N GLN A 74 2.12 20.77 -11.62
CA GLN A 74 1.79 21.84 -10.70
C GLN A 74 0.98 21.29 -9.51
N TYR A 75 1.04 21.99 -8.40
CA TYR A 75 0.19 21.71 -7.26
C TYR A 75 -1.25 22.15 -7.56
N LEU A 76 -2.17 21.22 -7.45
CA LEU A 76 -3.60 21.50 -7.57
C LEU A 76 -4.12 21.86 -6.17
N SER A 77 -4.48 23.12 -5.96
CA SER A 77 -5.09 23.57 -4.70
C SER A 77 -6.54 23.09 -4.60
N ALA A 78 -6.94 22.71 -3.40
CA ALA A 78 -8.35 22.40 -3.11
C ALA A 78 -9.15 23.70 -2.83
N PRO A 79 -10.47 23.76 -3.15
CA PRO A 79 -11.22 22.71 -3.85
C PRO A 79 -10.78 22.59 -5.31
N LEU A 80 -10.83 21.36 -5.84
CA LEU A 80 -10.63 21.15 -7.26
C LEU A 80 -11.78 21.80 -8.03
N ASP A 81 -11.48 22.37 -9.21
CA ASP A 81 -12.50 22.95 -10.09
C ASP A 81 -13.48 21.83 -10.47
N ASP A 82 -14.78 22.01 -10.19
CA ASP A 82 -15.86 21.06 -10.53
C ASP A 82 -15.94 20.76 -12.03
N ARG A 83 -15.26 21.55 -12.87
CA ARG A 83 -15.15 21.32 -14.32
C ARG A 83 -14.14 20.22 -14.67
N LEU A 84 -13.26 19.86 -13.72
CA LEU A 84 -12.38 18.74 -13.86
C LEU A 84 -13.06 17.56 -13.18
N ASP A 85 -13.40 16.54 -13.94
CA ASP A 85 -13.94 15.27 -13.42
C ASP A 85 -12.84 14.55 -12.59
N LEU A 86 -12.47 15.17 -11.47
CA LEU A 86 -11.37 14.74 -10.59
C LEU A 86 -11.89 14.51 -9.18
N THR A 87 -11.66 13.32 -8.67
CA THR A 87 -11.89 13.01 -7.25
C THR A 87 -10.62 13.21 -6.45
N ASP A 88 -10.69 13.99 -5.38
CA ASP A 88 -9.54 14.28 -4.52
C ASP A 88 -9.51 13.37 -3.29
N TYR A 89 -8.63 12.38 -3.28
CA TYR A 89 -8.42 11.47 -2.16
C TYR A 89 -7.31 11.88 -1.19
N ARG A 90 -6.66 13.04 -1.38
CA ARG A 90 -5.51 13.45 -0.54
C ARG A 90 -5.83 13.53 0.94
N GLU A 91 -7.08 13.86 1.27
CA GLU A 91 -7.56 14.02 2.64
C GLU A 91 -8.56 12.92 3.06
N ALA A 92 -8.94 12.01 2.16
CA ALA A 92 -9.88 10.94 2.43
C ALA A 92 -9.27 9.82 3.28
N ILE A 93 -8.01 9.46 2.99
CA ILE A 93 -7.30 8.37 3.69
C ILE A 93 -6.33 8.99 4.69
N ARG A 94 -6.64 8.89 5.98
CA ARG A 94 -5.84 9.45 7.07
C ARG A 94 -5.59 8.39 8.15
N PRO A 95 -4.40 8.39 8.83
CA PRO A 95 -4.12 7.48 9.94
C PRO A 95 -5.05 7.69 11.15
N LYS A 96 -5.56 8.92 11.30
CA LYS A 96 -6.52 9.32 12.34
C LYS A 96 -7.67 10.05 11.68
N HIS A 97 -8.89 9.79 12.14
CA HIS A 97 -10.10 10.43 11.62
C HIS A 97 -10.31 10.21 10.12
N ALA A 98 -10.15 8.95 9.67
CA ALA A 98 -10.55 8.58 8.32
C ALA A 98 -12.00 8.99 8.06
N LEU A 99 -12.24 9.64 6.93
CA LEU A 99 -13.60 9.94 6.51
C LEU A 99 -14.29 8.64 6.10
N PRO A 100 -15.59 8.47 6.43
CA PRO A 100 -16.34 7.34 5.91
C PRO A 100 -16.33 7.38 4.38
N ASP A 101 -16.02 6.25 3.76
CA ASP A 101 -16.17 6.07 2.32
C ASP A 101 -17.45 5.26 2.08
N PRO A 102 -18.53 5.91 1.61
CA PRO A 102 -19.82 5.23 1.40
C PRO A 102 -19.77 4.19 0.28
N ASP A 103 -18.81 4.32 -0.62
CA ASP A 103 -18.66 3.42 -1.77
C ASP A 103 -17.77 2.22 -1.44
N PHE A 104 -17.07 2.26 -0.29
CA PHE A 104 -16.21 1.18 0.15
C PHE A 104 -16.94 0.21 1.07
N SER A 105 -17.17 -1.01 0.60
CA SER A 105 -17.71 -2.12 1.38
C SER A 105 -16.68 -3.25 1.46
N PRO A 106 -16.01 -3.45 2.61
CA PRO A 106 -14.98 -4.47 2.74
C PRO A 106 -15.58 -5.87 2.55
N ARG A 107 -15.01 -6.62 1.60
CA ARG A 107 -15.39 -8.01 1.34
C ARG A 107 -14.51 -8.92 2.19
N PRO A 108 -15.08 -9.81 3.01
CA PRO A 108 -14.28 -10.75 3.79
C PRO A 108 -13.45 -11.67 2.89
N TYR A 109 -12.19 -11.85 3.24
CA TYR A 109 -11.24 -12.76 2.61
C TYR A 109 -10.49 -13.54 3.69
N TYR A 110 -9.78 -14.58 3.29
CA TYR A 110 -8.98 -15.35 4.21
C TYR A 110 -7.85 -14.49 4.82
N GLN A 111 -7.74 -14.52 6.15
CA GLN A 111 -6.64 -13.91 6.90
C GLN A 111 -6.08 -14.96 7.86
N VAL A 112 -4.77 -15.14 7.87
CA VAL A 112 -4.09 -16.20 8.64
C VAL A 112 -4.45 -16.18 10.12
N TYR A 113 -4.68 -14.99 10.69
CA TYR A 113 -5.04 -14.84 12.11
C TYR A 113 -6.53 -14.62 12.38
N ALA A 114 -7.40 -14.82 11.38
CA ALA A 114 -8.84 -14.61 11.54
C ALA A 114 -9.48 -15.51 12.62
N GLN A 115 -8.95 -16.72 12.85
CA GLN A 115 -9.44 -17.61 13.92
C GLN A 115 -9.26 -17.00 15.30
N ARG A 116 -8.21 -16.19 15.50
CA ARG A 116 -7.88 -15.55 16.79
C ARG A 116 -8.54 -14.19 16.97
N PHE A 117 -8.58 -13.39 15.91
CA PHE A 117 -8.97 -11.97 15.99
C PHE A 117 -10.26 -11.64 15.24
N GLY A 118 -10.86 -12.60 14.54
CA GLY A 118 -11.90 -12.34 13.57
C GLY A 118 -11.36 -11.69 12.31
N PHE A 119 -12.22 -11.47 11.33
CA PHE A 119 -11.86 -10.70 10.13
C PHE A 119 -11.60 -9.25 10.48
N GLN A 120 -10.43 -8.73 10.07
CA GLN A 120 -10.03 -7.34 10.22
C GLN A 120 -10.21 -6.63 8.88
N PRO A 121 -11.22 -5.74 8.74
CA PRO A 121 -11.44 -5.03 7.49
C PRO A 121 -10.42 -3.90 7.28
N ASN A 122 -10.29 -3.48 6.03
CA ASN A 122 -9.54 -2.28 5.64
C ASN A 122 -8.07 -2.28 6.10
N LEU A 123 -7.42 -3.43 6.02
CA LEU A 123 -5.98 -3.55 6.25
C LEU A 123 -5.19 -3.11 5.00
N SER A 124 -3.86 -3.15 5.11
CA SER A 124 -2.99 -2.88 3.98
C SER A 124 -3.25 -3.86 2.82
N ILE A 125 -3.04 -3.39 1.59
CA ILE A 125 -3.04 -4.24 0.39
C ILE A 125 -2.06 -5.42 0.50
N LEU A 126 -1.04 -5.32 1.34
CA LEU A 126 -0.12 -6.41 1.65
C LEU A 126 -0.81 -7.55 2.39
N ASP A 127 -1.76 -7.24 3.27
CA ASP A 127 -2.54 -8.29 3.95
C ASP A 127 -3.34 -9.11 2.94
N LEU A 128 -4.01 -8.44 2.01
CA LEU A 128 -4.76 -9.09 0.95
C LEU A 128 -3.84 -9.92 0.05
N LEU A 129 -2.72 -9.35 -0.40
CA LEU A 129 -1.78 -10.02 -1.29
C LEU A 129 -1.16 -11.27 -0.64
N PHE A 130 -0.70 -11.17 0.62
CA PHE A 130 -0.04 -12.28 1.30
C PHE A 130 -1.00 -13.40 1.71
N ASN A 131 -2.27 -13.09 1.89
CA ASN A 131 -3.28 -14.09 2.25
C ASN A 131 -4.01 -14.68 1.03
N MET A 132 -4.20 -13.92 -0.08
CA MET A 132 -5.01 -14.34 -1.23
C MET A 132 -4.18 -14.58 -2.51
N GLY A 133 -2.94 -14.11 -2.55
CA GLY A 133 -2.09 -14.29 -3.72
C GLY A 133 -2.70 -13.68 -4.99
N ASN A 134 -2.73 -14.45 -6.06
CA ASN A 134 -3.29 -14.02 -7.35
C ASN A 134 -4.80 -13.73 -7.31
N GLU A 135 -5.51 -14.23 -6.32
CA GLU A 135 -6.94 -13.97 -6.15
C GLU A 135 -7.20 -12.60 -5.51
N ALA A 136 -6.17 -11.90 -5.03
CA ALA A 136 -6.29 -10.58 -4.41
C ALA A 136 -7.08 -9.58 -5.29
N VAL A 137 -6.89 -9.63 -6.61
CA VAL A 137 -7.59 -8.75 -7.57
C VAL A 137 -9.12 -8.89 -7.53
N LEU A 138 -9.64 -10.02 -7.09
CA LEU A 138 -11.09 -10.28 -7.01
C LEU A 138 -11.77 -9.57 -5.81
N TYR A 139 -10.98 -9.03 -4.90
CA TYR A 139 -11.43 -8.37 -3.67
C TYR A 139 -11.22 -6.85 -3.67
N LEU A 140 -10.72 -6.30 -4.78
CA LEU A 140 -10.52 -4.85 -5.01
C LEU A 140 -11.78 -4.18 -5.68
#